data_5e149a321ab878dc30eaa785e965df0e
#
_entry.id   5e149a321ab878dc30eaa785e965df0e
#
_cell.length_a   1.000
_cell.length_b   1.000
_cell.length_c   1.000
_cell.angle_alpha   90.00
_cell.angle_beta   90.00
_cell.angle_gamma   90.00
#
_symmetry.space_group_name_H-M   'P 1'
#
loop_
_entity.id
_entity.type
_entity.pdbx_description
1 polymer ?
#
loop_
_entity_poly.entity_id
_entity_poly.type
_entity_poly.pdbx_seq_one_letter_code
_entity_poly.pdbx_strand_id
1 'polypeptide(L)'
;VAVRLIVEREREIHAFKSEAAYRVTAVFLVPDTDGKLVEMKAELAHRIKTKKEAEAFLNACKGANFAIEDITTRPLKKTPPAPFTTSTLQQEAARKLGYTVAQTMMIAQRLYESGFITYMRTDSVNLSEFATIGSKDAIIKMMGERYVHPRHFETKTKGAQEAHEAIRPTYMENQSIEGTAQEKKLYDLIWKRTIASQMADAELEK
;
A
#
# COMPACT_ATOMS: atom_id res chain seq x y z
N VAL A 1 -26.51 3.29 -11.57
CA VAL A 1 -25.14 2.71 -11.55
C VAL A 1 -25.03 1.69 -10.40
N ALA A 2 -25.30 2.04 -9.13
CA ALA A 2 -25.11 1.15 -7.99
C ALA A 2 -25.87 -0.18 -8.11
N VAL A 3 -27.17 -0.14 -8.45
CA VAL A 3 -28.01 -1.35 -8.62
C VAL A 3 -27.44 -2.28 -9.69
N ARG A 4 -26.94 -1.72 -10.80
CA ARG A 4 -26.32 -2.51 -11.87
C ARG A 4 -25.09 -3.25 -11.36
N LEU A 5 -24.19 -2.58 -10.63
CA LEU A 5 -22.98 -3.19 -10.08
C LEU A 5 -23.29 -4.32 -9.10
N ILE A 6 -24.31 -4.12 -8.25
CA ILE A 6 -24.79 -5.15 -7.31
C ILE A 6 -25.31 -6.37 -8.07
N VAL A 7 -26.19 -6.16 -9.05
CA VAL A 7 -26.78 -7.25 -9.85
C VAL A 7 -25.71 -8.00 -10.65
N GLU A 8 -24.76 -7.29 -11.28
CA GLU A 8 -23.66 -7.92 -12.00
C GLU A 8 -22.80 -8.77 -11.04
N ARG A 9 -22.49 -8.26 -9.85
CA ARG A 9 -21.75 -9.00 -8.83
C ARG A 9 -22.51 -10.24 -8.33
N GLU A 10 -23.80 -10.13 -8.06
CA GLU A 10 -24.63 -11.27 -7.66
C GLU A 10 -24.68 -12.35 -8.75
N ARG A 11 -24.75 -11.96 -10.04
CA ARG A 11 -24.69 -12.91 -11.14
C ARG A 11 -23.34 -13.64 -11.19
N GLU A 12 -22.22 -12.94 -10.95
CA GLU A 12 -20.90 -13.56 -10.85
C GLU A 12 -20.84 -14.56 -9.69
N ILE A 13 -21.41 -14.20 -8.52
CA ILE A 13 -21.47 -15.08 -7.34
C ILE A 13 -22.27 -16.34 -7.65
N HIS A 14 -23.44 -16.20 -8.27
CA HIS A 14 -24.27 -17.35 -8.66
C HIS A 14 -23.62 -18.25 -9.74
N ALA A 15 -22.86 -17.66 -10.63
CA ALA A 15 -22.12 -18.40 -11.68
C ALA A 15 -20.82 -19.05 -11.18
N PHE A 16 -20.34 -18.63 -9.98
CA PHE A 16 -19.07 -19.10 -9.43
C PHE A 16 -19.14 -20.57 -9.02
N LYS A 17 -18.28 -21.37 -9.62
CA LYS A 17 -18.09 -22.78 -9.24
C LYS A 17 -16.97 -22.87 -8.22
N SER A 18 -17.32 -23.21 -6.99
CA SER A 18 -16.35 -23.41 -5.92
C SER A 18 -15.53 -24.67 -6.17
N GLU A 19 -14.21 -24.53 -6.20
CA GLU A 19 -13.27 -25.66 -6.26
C GLU A 19 -12.51 -25.73 -4.92
N ALA A 20 -12.54 -26.90 -4.28
CA ALA A 20 -11.74 -27.12 -3.08
C ALA A 20 -10.28 -27.39 -3.46
N ALA A 21 -9.36 -26.82 -2.69
CA ALA A 21 -7.94 -27.09 -2.82
C ALA A 21 -7.29 -27.16 -1.44
N TYR A 22 -6.33 -28.06 -1.29
CA TYR A 22 -5.60 -28.29 -0.04
C TYR A 22 -4.27 -27.54 -0.07
N ARG A 23 -4.05 -26.76 0.97
CA ARG A 23 -2.78 -26.09 1.24
C ARG A 23 -2.01 -26.91 2.25
N VAL A 24 -0.79 -27.28 1.94
CA VAL A 24 0.08 -28.01 2.86
C VAL A 24 1.14 -27.06 3.39
N THR A 25 1.27 -27.02 4.70
CA THR A 25 2.29 -26.24 5.41
C THR A 25 3.06 -27.15 6.35
N ALA A 26 4.35 -26.89 6.53
CA ALA A 26 5.20 -27.56 7.50
C ALA A 26 5.88 -26.54 8.41
N VAL A 27 6.21 -26.97 9.61
CA VAL A 27 7.05 -26.21 10.53
C VAL A 27 8.24 -27.13 10.86
N PHE A 28 9.43 -26.72 10.45
CA PHE A 28 10.67 -27.42 10.74
C PHE A 28 11.34 -26.77 11.95
N LEU A 29 11.89 -27.58 12.84
CA LEU A 29 12.75 -27.12 13.91
C LEU A 29 14.20 -27.25 13.46
N VAL A 30 14.86 -26.14 13.22
CA VAL A 30 16.26 -26.10 12.76
C VAL A 30 17.13 -25.40 13.78
N PRO A 31 18.37 -25.88 14.03
CA PRO A 31 19.28 -25.18 14.90
C PRO A 31 19.77 -23.89 14.24
N ASP A 32 19.82 -22.81 15.02
CA ASP A 32 20.50 -21.58 14.62
C ASP A 32 22.03 -21.67 14.86
N THR A 33 22.74 -20.58 14.65
CA THR A 33 24.20 -20.50 14.85
C THR A 33 24.65 -20.83 16.27
N ASP A 34 23.77 -20.64 17.26
CA ASP A 34 24.02 -20.90 18.67
C ASP A 34 23.52 -22.29 19.12
N GLY A 35 23.02 -23.09 18.18
CA GLY A 35 22.45 -24.41 18.43
C GLY A 35 21.03 -24.42 19.00
N LYS A 36 20.39 -23.25 19.12
CA LYS A 36 19.01 -23.14 19.57
C LYS A 36 18.05 -23.47 18.43
N LEU A 37 17.05 -24.30 18.75
CA LEU A 37 16.01 -24.66 17.78
C LEU A 37 15.10 -23.46 17.47
N VAL A 38 15.00 -23.11 16.19
CA VAL A 38 14.08 -22.06 15.69
C VAL A 38 13.09 -22.67 14.70
N GLU A 39 11.89 -22.12 14.68
CA GLU A 39 10.85 -22.55 13.76
C GLU A 39 11.07 -21.97 12.36
N MET A 40 11.20 -22.85 11.38
CA MET A 40 11.20 -22.50 9.96
C MET A 40 9.90 -23.00 9.31
N LYS A 41 9.06 -22.05 8.87
CA LYS A 41 7.79 -22.34 8.20
C LYS A 41 8.01 -22.54 6.71
N ALA A 42 7.45 -23.61 6.17
CA ALA A 42 7.45 -23.91 4.75
C ALA A 42 6.04 -24.15 4.23
N GLU A 43 5.84 -23.90 2.96
CA GLU A 43 4.57 -24.14 2.27
C GLU A 43 4.85 -24.84 0.94
N LEU A 44 4.04 -25.86 0.63
CA LEU A 44 4.09 -26.52 -0.67
C LEU A 44 3.74 -25.51 -1.77
N ALA A 45 4.60 -25.40 -2.78
CA ALA A 45 4.50 -24.36 -3.82
C ALA A 45 3.21 -24.43 -4.65
N HIS A 46 2.56 -25.58 -4.72
CA HIS A 46 1.30 -25.78 -5.42
C HIS A 46 0.21 -26.30 -4.48
N ARG A 47 -1.04 -26.05 -4.85
CA ARG A 47 -2.20 -26.58 -4.12
C ARG A 47 -2.56 -27.96 -4.63
N ILE A 48 -2.91 -28.85 -3.71
CA ILE A 48 -3.38 -30.20 -4.03
C ILE A 48 -4.89 -30.16 -4.21
N LYS A 49 -5.40 -30.76 -5.28
CA LYS A 49 -6.82 -30.67 -5.66
C LYS A 49 -7.72 -31.64 -4.89
N THR A 50 -7.23 -32.80 -4.51
CA THR A 50 -8.05 -33.83 -3.87
C THR A 50 -7.54 -34.19 -2.48
N LYS A 51 -8.46 -34.62 -1.61
CA LYS A 51 -8.14 -35.08 -0.26
C LYS A 51 -7.20 -36.32 -0.30
N LYS A 52 -7.47 -37.26 -1.23
CA LYS A 52 -6.66 -38.47 -1.38
C LYS A 52 -5.20 -38.14 -1.73
N GLU A 53 -4.97 -37.22 -2.64
CA GLU A 53 -3.61 -36.78 -2.99
C GLU A 53 -2.93 -36.08 -1.80
N ALA A 54 -3.68 -35.23 -1.04
CA ALA A 54 -3.14 -34.56 0.12
C ALA A 54 -2.74 -35.56 1.22
N GLU A 55 -3.57 -36.56 1.49
CA GLU A 55 -3.27 -37.64 2.45
C GLU A 55 -2.07 -38.47 1.98
N ALA A 56 -2.00 -38.82 0.71
CA ALA A 56 -0.86 -39.57 0.14
C ALA A 56 0.45 -38.76 0.29
N PHE A 57 0.42 -37.46 -0.03
CA PHE A 57 1.57 -36.60 0.14
C PHE A 57 2.02 -36.49 1.61
N LEU A 58 1.09 -36.27 2.54
CA LEU A 58 1.40 -36.18 3.97
C LEU A 58 1.96 -37.51 4.51
N ASN A 59 1.44 -38.65 4.03
CA ASN A 59 1.99 -39.95 4.40
C ASN A 59 3.40 -40.16 3.86
N ALA A 60 3.70 -39.69 2.66
CA ALA A 60 5.05 -39.76 2.09
C ALA A 60 6.04 -38.84 2.86
N CYS A 61 5.58 -37.77 3.49
CA CYS A 61 6.41 -36.89 4.32
C CYS A 61 6.80 -37.54 5.67
N LYS A 62 6.09 -38.61 6.13
CA LYS A 62 6.41 -39.25 7.41
C LYS A 62 7.74 -40.02 7.29
N GLY A 63 8.70 -39.61 8.12
CA GLY A 63 10.04 -40.18 8.12
C GLY A 63 10.92 -39.83 6.93
N ALA A 64 10.48 -38.89 6.08
CA ALA A 64 11.27 -38.38 4.98
C ALA A 64 12.40 -37.44 5.49
N ASN A 65 13.52 -37.47 4.81
CA ASN A 65 14.59 -36.52 5.02
C ASN A 65 14.29 -35.23 4.24
N PHE A 66 14.42 -34.09 4.91
CA PHE A 66 14.26 -32.76 4.30
C PHE A 66 15.59 -32.06 4.26
N ALA A 67 15.89 -31.44 3.14
CA ALA A 67 17.09 -30.63 2.94
C ALA A 67 16.73 -29.33 2.22
N ILE A 68 17.50 -28.28 2.48
CA ILE A 68 17.43 -27.03 1.69
C ILE A 68 18.18 -27.32 0.40
N GLU A 69 17.49 -27.30 -0.72
CA GLU A 69 18.07 -27.55 -2.05
C GLU A 69 18.72 -26.29 -2.61
N ASP A 70 18.05 -25.13 -2.43
CA ASP A 70 18.53 -23.86 -2.96
C ASP A 70 18.04 -22.69 -2.10
N ILE A 71 18.85 -21.63 -2.08
CA ILE A 71 18.51 -20.34 -1.46
C ILE A 71 18.68 -19.26 -2.53
N THR A 72 17.56 -18.78 -3.05
CA THR A 72 17.55 -17.75 -4.09
C THR A 72 17.11 -16.42 -3.50
N THR A 73 17.99 -15.44 -3.55
CA THR A 73 17.67 -14.05 -3.19
C THR A 73 17.31 -13.27 -4.46
N ARG A 74 16.15 -12.65 -4.47
CA ARG A 74 15.68 -11.85 -5.60
C ARG A 74 15.51 -10.39 -5.17
N PRO A 75 16.12 -9.45 -5.90
CA PRO A 75 15.89 -8.04 -5.65
C PRO A 75 14.43 -7.68 -6.00
N LEU A 76 13.78 -6.98 -5.10
CA LEU A 76 12.42 -6.48 -5.26
C LEU A 76 12.42 -4.96 -5.09
N LYS A 77 11.87 -4.24 -6.06
CA LYS A 77 11.63 -2.80 -5.94
C LYS A 77 10.17 -2.53 -5.61
N LYS A 78 9.93 -1.69 -4.62
CA LYS A 78 8.60 -1.25 -4.24
C LYS A 78 8.46 0.25 -4.45
N THR A 79 7.74 0.61 -5.51
CA THR A 79 7.47 1.99 -5.89
C THR A 79 6.43 2.61 -4.94
N PRO A 80 6.62 3.85 -4.47
CA PRO A 80 5.63 4.55 -3.67
C PRO A 80 4.36 4.86 -4.48
N PRO A 81 3.20 4.85 -3.82
CA PRO A 81 1.95 5.19 -4.49
C PRO A 81 1.85 6.68 -4.80
N ALA A 82 1.01 7.03 -5.79
CA ALA A 82 0.72 8.41 -6.19
C ALA A 82 0.19 9.27 -5.03
N PRO A 83 0.27 10.62 -5.14
CA PRO A 83 -0.39 11.56 -4.25
C PRO A 83 -1.89 11.26 -4.10
N PHE A 84 -2.51 11.81 -3.07
CA PHE A 84 -3.91 11.52 -2.79
C PHE A 84 -4.89 12.19 -3.73
N THR A 85 -5.88 11.42 -4.17
CA THR A 85 -7.19 11.91 -4.60
C THR A 85 -8.16 11.88 -3.42
N THR A 86 -9.37 12.43 -3.57
CA THR A 86 -10.44 12.33 -2.56
C THR A 86 -10.68 10.88 -2.15
N SER A 87 -10.85 9.99 -3.12
CA SER A 87 -11.15 8.56 -2.87
C SER A 87 -10.02 7.84 -2.15
N THR A 88 -8.77 8.03 -2.57
CA THR A 88 -7.62 7.36 -1.95
C THR A 88 -7.29 7.92 -0.57
N LEU A 89 -7.54 9.22 -0.32
CA LEU A 89 -7.42 9.81 1.02
C LEU A 89 -8.44 9.19 1.99
N GLN A 90 -9.70 9.07 1.58
CA GLN A 90 -10.75 8.45 2.38
C GLN A 90 -10.41 7.01 2.76
N GLN A 91 -9.94 6.21 1.79
CA GLN A 91 -9.55 4.82 2.01
C GLN A 91 -8.37 4.69 2.99
N GLU A 92 -7.32 5.49 2.81
CA GLU A 92 -6.15 5.44 3.69
C GLU A 92 -6.45 5.99 5.09
N ALA A 93 -7.25 7.04 5.21
CA ALA A 93 -7.68 7.58 6.49
C ALA A 93 -8.54 6.56 7.27
N ALA A 94 -9.44 5.85 6.58
CA ALA A 94 -10.21 4.79 7.20
C ALA A 94 -9.30 3.64 7.68
N ARG A 95 -8.35 3.21 6.84
CA ARG A 95 -7.47 2.08 7.15
C ARG A 95 -6.44 2.39 8.23
N LYS A 96 -5.83 3.59 8.22
CA LYS A 96 -4.71 3.95 9.09
C LYS A 96 -5.13 4.74 10.33
N LEU A 97 -6.18 5.54 10.23
CA LEU A 97 -6.62 6.44 11.30
C LEU A 97 -7.96 6.03 11.90
N GLY A 98 -8.69 5.09 11.28
CA GLY A 98 -10.03 4.69 11.69
C GLY A 98 -11.09 5.76 11.44
N TYR A 99 -10.85 6.73 10.55
CA TYR A 99 -11.78 7.81 10.27
C TYR A 99 -12.87 7.38 9.30
N THR A 100 -14.10 7.79 9.55
CA THR A 100 -15.19 7.63 8.58
C THR A 100 -14.97 8.56 7.37
N VAL A 101 -15.66 8.28 6.26
CA VAL A 101 -15.61 9.14 5.07
C VAL A 101 -16.06 10.58 5.42
N ALA A 102 -17.16 10.73 6.16
CA ALA A 102 -17.67 12.04 6.57
C ALA A 102 -16.66 12.79 7.47
N GLN A 103 -16.08 12.12 8.45
CA GLN A 103 -15.06 12.68 9.33
C GLN A 103 -13.81 13.11 8.57
N THR A 104 -13.31 12.26 7.66
CA THR A 104 -12.16 12.58 6.82
C THR A 104 -12.39 13.85 6.01
N MET A 105 -13.56 13.97 5.36
CA MET A 105 -13.88 15.12 4.54
C MET A 105 -14.09 16.40 5.36
N MET A 106 -14.68 16.31 6.53
CA MET A 106 -14.84 17.45 7.44
C MET A 106 -13.47 17.98 7.90
N ILE A 107 -12.55 17.08 8.27
CA ILE A 107 -11.19 17.48 8.70
C ILE A 107 -10.40 18.06 7.52
N ALA A 108 -10.46 17.40 6.34
CA ALA A 108 -9.80 17.87 5.14
C ALA A 108 -10.32 19.27 4.70
N GLN A 109 -11.62 19.53 4.86
CA GLN A 109 -12.21 20.85 4.61
C GLN A 109 -11.58 21.93 5.51
N ARG A 110 -11.44 21.65 6.81
CA ARG A 110 -10.79 22.57 7.75
C ARG A 110 -9.33 22.82 7.41
N LEU A 111 -8.59 21.75 7.08
CA LEU A 111 -7.20 21.89 6.66
C LEU A 111 -7.04 22.77 5.40
N TYR A 112 -7.95 22.62 4.44
CA TYR A 112 -8.00 23.45 3.24
C TYR A 112 -8.34 24.90 3.57
N GLU A 113 -9.39 25.14 4.34
CA GLU A 113 -9.82 26.50 4.76
C GLU A 113 -8.75 27.23 5.58
N SER A 114 -7.94 26.48 6.34
CA SER A 114 -6.78 27.00 7.06
C SER A 114 -5.54 27.17 6.18
N GLY A 115 -5.60 26.84 4.89
CA GLY A 115 -4.49 27.00 3.95
C GLY A 115 -3.38 25.95 4.08
N PHE A 116 -3.60 24.86 4.81
CA PHE A 116 -2.58 23.83 5.03
C PHE A 116 -2.45 22.82 3.90
N ILE A 117 -3.53 22.55 3.16
CA ILE A 117 -3.55 21.62 2.03
C ILE A 117 -4.23 22.22 0.81
N THR A 118 -4.00 21.64 -0.36
CA THR A 118 -4.75 21.92 -1.60
C THR A 118 -6.20 21.47 -1.49
N TYR A 119 -7.02 21.82 -2.47
CA TYR A 119 -8.44 21.47 -2.47
C TYR A 119 -8.67 19.96 -2.39
N MET A 120 -9.45 19.54 -1.40
CA MET A 120 -9.62 18.12 -1.03
C MET A 120 -10.63 17.35 -1.90
N ARG A 121 -11.35 18.00 -2.81
CA ARG A 121 -12.27 17.35 -3.75
C ARG A 121 -11.65 17.32 -5.13
N THR A 122 -10.81 16.32 -5.39
CA THR A 122 -10.11 16.14 -6.64
C THR A 122 -9.94 14.65 -6.97
N ASP A 123 -9.96 14.32 -8.23
CA ASP A 123 -9.60 13.01 -8.78
C ASP A 123 -8.19 13.03 -9.42
N SER A 124 -7.54 14.19 -9.40
CA SER A 124 -6.19 14.37 -9.93
C SER A 124 -5.13 13.81 -8.98
N VAL A 125 -4.10 13.23 -9.55
CA VAL A 125 -2.86 12.80 -8.89
C VAL A 125 -1.66 13.68 -9.25
N ASN A 126 -1.88 14.73 -10.06
CA ASN A 126 -0.83 15.60 -10.55
C ASN A 126 -0.31 16.50 -9.44
N LEU A 127 0.99 16.77 -9.48
CA LEU A 127 1.64 17.79 -8.66
C LEU A 127 2.11 18.92 -9.57
N SER A 128 1.96 20.17 -9.11
CA SER A 128 2.55 21.31 -9.79
C SER A 128 4.08 21.25 -9.71
N GLU A 129 4.73 22.00 -10.56
CA GLU A 129 6.19 22.14 -10.54
C GLU A 129 6.67 22.68 -9.19
N PHE A 130 5.96 23.66 -8.61
CA PHE A 130 6.23 24.18 -7.28
C PHE A 130 6.21 23.09 -6.20
N ALA A 131 5.20 22.21 -6.23
CA ALA A 131 5.08 21.10 -5.28
C ALA A 131 6.19 20.05 -5.46
N THR A 132 6.58 19.78 -6.69
CA THR A 132 7.65 18.81 -7.01
C THR A 132 9.00 19.34 -6.54
N ILE A 133 9.30 20.62 -6.78
CA ILE A 133 10.53 21.28 -6.31
C ILE A 133 10.55 21.30 -4.78
N GLY A 134 9.46 21.76 -4.13
CA GLY A 134 9.38 21.80 -2.67
C GLY A 134 9.52 20.41 -2.03
N SER A 135 8.97 19.37 -2.67
CA SER A 135 9.14 17.98 -2.21
C SER A 135 10.59 17.52 -2.33
N LYS A 136 11.26 17.83 -3.45
CA LYS A 136 12.68 17.54 -3.66
C LYS A 136 13.54 18.17 -2.56
N ASP A 137 13.35 19.47 -2.32
CA ASP A 137 14.14 20.21 -1.32
C ASP A 137 13.91 19.66 0.09
N ALA A 138 12.67 19.32 0.44
CA ALA A 138 12.34 18.70 1.71
C ALA A 138 13.02 17.33 1.87
N ILE A 139 13.01 16.48 0.83
CA ILE A 139 13.66 15.17 0.84
C ILE A 139 15.18 15.32 1.01
N ILE A 140 15.81 16.22 0.26
CA ILE A 140 17.26 16.46 0.35
C ILE A 140 17.62 16.86 1.78
N LYS A 141 16.90 17.81 2.34
CA LYS A 141 17.15 18.33 3.70
C LYS A 141 17.00 17.29 4.79
N MET A 142 16.03 16.37 4.65
CA MET A 142 15.72 15.38 5.69
C MET A 142 16.53 14.08 5.56
N MET A 143 16.75 13.61 4.33
CA MET A 143 17.22 12.26 4.07
C MET A 143 18.45 12.22 3.14
N GLY A 144 18.65 13.26 2.36
CA GLY A 144 19.74 13.37 1.38
C GLY A 144 19.31 13.11 -0.06
N GLU A 145 20.13 13.54 -1.00
CA GLU A 145 19.86 13.57 -2.43
C GLU A 145 19.57 12.18 -3.03
N ARG A 146 20.20 11.13 -2.51
CA ARG A 146 20.03 9.74 -2.99
C ARG A 146 18.58 9.23 -2.90
N TYR A 147 17.76 9.83 -2.05
CA TYR A 147 16.36 9.45 -1.88
C TYR A 147 15.41 10.23 -2.77
N VAL A 148 15.90 11.18 -3.56
CA VAL A 148 15.08 11.97 -4.47
C VAL A 148 14.86 11.20 -5.76
N HIS A 149 13.60 11.05 -6.15
CA HIS A 149 13.20 10.49 -7.45
C HIS A 149 11.90 11.12 -7.90
N PRO A 150 11.95 12.33 -8.51
CA PRO A 150 10.75 13.03 -8.97
C PRO A 150 9.96 12.17 -9.96
N ARG A 151 8.65 12.07 -9.74
CA ARG A 151 7.72 11.33 -10.60
C ARG A 151 6.60 12.24 -11.05
N HIS A 152 6.27 12.12 -12.32
CA HIS A 152 5.03 12.67 -12.85
C HIS A 152 3.97 11.57 -12.84
N PHE A 153 2.83 11.89 -12.26
CA PHE A 153 1.67 11.00 -12.24
C PHE A 153 0.62 11.57 -13.18
N GLU A 154 0.10 10.73 -14.06
CA GLU A 154 -0.98 11.12 -14.97
C GLU A 154 -2.31 10.55 -14.48
N THR A 155 -3.34 11.39 -14.52
CA THR A 155 -4.70 10.97 -14.20
C THR A 155 -5.28 10.22 -15.38
N LYS A 156 -5.55 8.92 -15.22
CA LYS A 156 -6.08 8.05 -16.30
C LYS A 156 -7.59 8.22 -16.54
N THR A 157 -8.26 9.05 -15.79
CA THR A 157 -9.72 9.24 -15.89
C THR A 157 -10.05 10.09 -17.10
N LYS A 158 -10.81 9.52 -18.07
CA LYS A 158 -11.35 10.30 -19.19
C LYS A 158 -12.26 11.42 -18.66
N GLY A 159 -11.90 12.67 -18.92
CA GLY A 159 -12.65 13.85 -18.47
C GLY A 159 -12.15 14.47 -17.17
N ALA A 160 -11.03 14.00 -16.59
CA ALA A 160 -10.36 14.74 -15.53
C ALA A 160 -9.93 16.11 -16.05
N GLN A 161 -10.29 17.16 -15.31
CA GLN A 161 -9.82 18.52 -15.64
C GLN A 161 -8.33 18.57 -15.31
N GLU A 162 -7.48 18.72 -16.32
CA GLU A 162 -6.01 18.77 -16.18
C GLU A 162 -5.50 19.86 -15.22
N ALA A 163 -6.35 20.86 -14.94
CA ALA A 163 -6.05 22.00 -14.09
C ALA A 163 -6.06 21.70 -12.57
N HIS A 164 -6.50 20.49 -12.15
CA HIS A 164 -6.59 20.16 -10.73
C HIS A 164 -5.34 19.42 -10.25
N GLU A 165 -4.83 19.84 -9.09
CA GLU A 165 -3.77 19.15 -8.38
C GLU A 165 -4.32 18.03 -7.47
N ALA A 166 -3.43 17.12 -7.07
CA ALA A 166 -3.65 16.18 -5.99
C ALA A 166 -3.84 16.86 -4.63
N ILE A 167 -4.35 16.12 -3.67
CA ILE A 167 -4.40 16.58 -2.27
C ILE A 167 -2.98 16.49 -1.69
N ARG A 168 -2.41 17.65 -1.38
CA ARG A 168 -1.06 17.79 -0.87
C ARG A 168 -0.95 18.94 0.13
N PRO A 169 0.11 19.02 0.95
CA PRO A 169 0.44 20.22 1.70
C PRO A 169 0.62 21.43 0.80
N THR A 170 0.22 22.59 1.24
CA THR A 170 0.47 23.85 0.51
C THR A 170 1.96 24.13 0.44
N TYR A 171 2.67 23.92 1.55
CA TYR A 171 4.12 24.08 1.68
C TYR A 171 4.76 22.80 2.22
N MET A 172 5.72 22.23 1.48
CA MET A 172 6.35 20.94 1.81
C MET A 172 7.30 21.00 2.99
N GLU A 173 7.85 22.17 3.28
CA GLU A 173 8.69 22.43 4.46
C GLU A 173 7.93 22.28 5.79
N ASN A 174 6.62 22.46 5.79
CA ASN A 174 5.78 22.32 6.97
C ASN A 174 5.48 20.84 7.26
N GLN A 175 6.35 20.18 8.01
CA GLN A 175 6.17 18.77 8.39
C GLN A 175 5.02 18.56 9.36
N SER A 176 4.65 19.57 10.11
CA SER A 176 3.56 19.57 11.07
C SER A 176 2.82 20.91 11.06
N ILE A 177 1.62 20.88 11.57
CA ILE A 177 0.74 22.07 11.67
C ILE A 177 0.23 22.24 13.09
N GLU A 178 -0.23 23.44 13.42
CA GLU A 178 -1.05 23.66 14.61
C GLU A 178 -2.49 23.24 14.33
N GLY A 179 -3.18 22.75 15.36
CA GLY A 179 -4.56 22.28 15.25
C GLY A 179 -4.87 21.12 16.19
N THR A 180 -6.04 20.54 16.02
CA THR A 180 -6.50 19.38 16.81
C THR A 180 -5.66 18.14 16.49
N ALA A 181 -5.70 17.16 17.40
CA ALA A 181 -5.01 15.88 17.19
C ALA A 181 -5.48 15.15 15.91
N GLN A 182 -6.74 15.33 15.53
CA GLN A 182 -7.29 14.74 14.31
C GLN A 182 -6.76 15.44 13.05
N GLU A 183 -6.70 16.75 13.05
CA GLU A 183 -6.15 17.56 11.96
C GLU A 183 -4.65 17.24 11.76
N LYS A 184 -3.88 17.20 12.83
CA LYS A 184 -2.44 16.84 12.80
C LYS A 184 -2.22 15.45 12.20
N LYS A 185 -3.03 14.45 12.58
CA LYS A 185 -2.93 13.07 12.03
C LYS A 185 -3.27 13.01 10.54
N LEU A 186 -4.33 13.70 10.12
CA LEU A 186 -4.71 13.69 8.69
C LEU A 186 -3.70 14.45 7.84
N TYR A 187 -3.20 15.59 8.33
CA TYR A 187 -2.15 16.35 7.67
C TYR A 187 -0.86 15.52 7.53
N ASP A 188 -0.40 14.87 8.58
CA ASP A 188 0.77 13.99 8.58
C ASP A 188 0.63 12.86 7.54
N LEU A 189 -0.56 12.26 7.43
CA LEU A 189 -0.86 11.25 6.44
C LEU A 189 -0.73 11.81 5.00
N ILE A 190 -1.25 13.00 4.75
CA ILE A 190 -1.18 13.69 3.44
C ILE A 190 0.26 14.07 3.13
N TRP A 191 0.96 14.67 4.08
CA TRP A 191 2.35 15.09 3.94
C TRP A 191 3.26 13.89 3.61
N LYS A 192 3.20 12.81 4.38
CA LYS A 192 3.98 11.60 4.15
C LYS A 192 3.71 10.97 2.79
N ARG A 193 2.46 10.95 2.34
CA ARG A 193 2.12 10.43 1.02
C ARG A 193 2.73 11.28 -0.10
N THR A 194 2.63 12.59 0.01
CA THR A 194 3.16 13.51 -1.00
C THR A 194 4.68 13.39 -1.10
N ILE A 195 5.40 13.45 0.03
CA ILE A 195 6.85 13.29 0.07
C ILE A 195 7.26 11.91 -0.47
N ALA A 196 6.65 10.83 0.03
CA ALA A 196 6.96 9.47 -0.42
C ALA A 196 6.76 9.28 -1.92
N SER A 197 5.77 9.93 -2.53
CA SER A 197 5.52 9.84 -3.97
C SER A 197 6.68 10.35 -4.83
N GLN A 198 7.52 11.23 -4.27
CA GLN A 198 8.68 11.85 -4.92
C GLN A 198 10.02 11.23 -4.46
N MET A 199 9.96 10.13 -3.70
CA MET A 199 11.15 9.41 -3.22
C MET A 199 11.53 8.23 -4.12
N ALA A 200 12.78 7.80 -4.02
CA ALA A 200 13.27 6.58 -4.66
C ALA A 200 12.48 5.34 -4.23
N ASP A 201 12.48 4.31 -5.06
CA ASP A 201 11.87 3.02 -4.73
C ASP A 201 12.56 2.39 -3.51
N ALA A 202 11.79 1.69 -2.69
CA ALA A 202 12.37 0.85 -1.67
C ALA A 202 12.96 -0.40 -2.33
N GLU A 203 14.24 -0.65 -2.07
CA GLU A 203 14.93 -1.86 -2.50
C GLU A 203 14.83 -2.89 -1.39
N LEU A 204 14.30 -4.06 -1.73
CA LEU A 204 14.04 -5.17 -0.83
C LEU A 204 14.68 -6.43 -1.40
N GLU A 205 15.00 -7.36 -0.53
CA GLU A 205 15.40 -8.73 -0.88
C GLU A 205 14.29 -9.69 -0.49
N LYS A 206 13.97 -10.63 -1.37
CA LYS A 206 12.97 -11.67 -1.15
C LYS A 206 13.57 -13.03 -1.47
#